data_bd9055c65aacf45d8b3ed1edf7466b45
#
_entry.id   bd9055c65aacf45d8b3ed1edf7466b45
#
_cell.length_a   1.000
_cell.length_b   1.000
_cell.length_c   1.000
_cell.angle_alpha   90.00
_cell.angle_beta   90.00
_cell.angle_gamma   90.00
#
_symmetry.space_group_name_H-M   'P 1'
#
loop_
_entity.id
_entity.type
_entity.pdbx_description
1 polymer ?
#
loop_
_entity_poly.entity_id
_entity_poly.type
_entity_poly.pdbx_seq_one_letter_code
_entity_poly.pdbx_strand_id
1 'polypeptide(L)'
;EIVFSVLIENSTKINHPLNAEFLHSILINKSLNERDWMWTTFINDIDASHRVIQLINYFNEGNTLSGLSTDNTFLLLILFTWLLTSSNRYTRDIASKAIIELLKSNFQLCLPLLQKFESVNDPYVFQRLYGVAFGACVKRTFVYENDYKNLAEYVYKNIFFQKEVYP
;
A
#
# COMPACT_ATOMS: atom_id res chain seq x y z
N GLU A 1 21.02 2.07 -2.95
CA GLU A 1 20.68 0.75 -2.36
C GLU A 1 20.65 0.79 -0.84
N ILE A 2 21.74 1.10 -0.15
CA ILE A 2 21.86 1.09 1.32
C ILE A 2 20.73 1.92 1.99
N VAL A 3 20.45 3.12 1.50
CA VAL A 3 19.43 4.01 2.08
C VAL A 3 18.05 3.37 2.06
N PHE A 4 17.63 2.77 0.95
CA PHE A 4 16.32 2.14 0.85
C PHE A 4 16.23 0.84 1.67
N SER A 5 17.31 0.09 1.80
CA SER A 5 17.36 -1.06 2.70
C SER A 5 17.11 -0.64 4.14
N VAL A 6 17.78 0.42 4.60
CA VAL A 6 17.57 0.99 5.95
C VAL A 6 16.14 1.50 6.14
N LEU A 7 15.56 2.16 5.13
CA LEU A 7 14.16 2.62 5.16
C LEU A 7 13.19 1.45 5.27
N ILE A 8 13.38 0.39 4.49
CA ILE A 8 12.54 -0.82 4.57
C ILE A 8 12.65 -1.49 5.94
N GLU A 9 13.86 -1.63 6.48
CA GLU A 9 14.07 -2.27 7.80
C GLU A 9 13.41 -1.51 8.96
N ASN A 10 13.26 -0.20 8.82
CA ASN A 10 12.66 0.64 9.85
C ASN A 10 11.21 1.05 9.54
N SER A 11 10.70 0.66 8.38
CA SER A 11 9.41 1.11 7.86
C SER A 11 8.23 0.90 8.80
N THR A 12 8.25 -0.19 9.58
CA THR A 12 7.13 -0.57 10.47
C THR A 12 7.27 -0.07 11.89
N LYS A 13 8.36 0.63 12.22
CA LYS A 13 8.62 1.13 13.58
C LYS A 13 7.96 2.50 13.77
N ILE A 14 6.90 2.59 14.56
CA ILE A 14 6.05 3.79 14.76
C ILE A 14 6.89 5.02 15.12
N ASN A 15 7.80 4.90 16.08
CA ASN A 15 8.57 6.04 16.59
C ASN A 15 9.94 6.22 15.91
N HIS A 16 10.18 5.52 14.81
CA HIS A 16 11.46 5.65 14.10
C HIS A 16 11.37 6.75 13.04
N PRO A 17 12.34 7.69 13.00
CA PRO A 17 12.31 8.81 12.05
C PRO A 17 12.37 8.37 10.58
N LEU A 18 12.85 7.16 10.30
CA LEU A 18 12.97 6.58 8.96
C LEU A 18 11.91 5.49 8.72
N ASN A 19 10.70 5.65 9.22
CA ASN A 19 9.61 4.70 9.01
C ASN A 19 8.93 4.89 7.63
N ALA A 20 7.84 4.15 7.37
CA ALA A 20 7.14 4.20 6.10
C ALA A 20 6.49 5.57 5.80
N GLU A 21 6.18 6.37 6.81
CA GLU A 21 5.72 7.76 6.62
C GLU A 21 6.83 8.63 6.02
N PHE A 22 8.05 8.48 6.50
CA PHE A 22 9.19 9.19 5.94
C PHE A 22 9.48 8.73 4.50
N LEU A 23 9.46 7.42 4.24
CA LEU A 23 9.58 6.90 2.87
C LEU A 23 8.50 7.50 1.96
N HIS A 24 7.25 7.53 2.42
CA HIS A 24 6.14 8.12 1.69
C HIS A 24 6.39 9.60 1.39
N SER A 25 6.83 10.38 2.37
CA SER A 25 7.09 11.81 2.21
C SER A 25 8.15 12.12 1.14
N ILE A 26 9.12 11.22 0.97
CA ILE A 26 10.13 11.32 -0.10
C ILE A 26 9.51 10.97 -1.46
N LEU A 27 8.85 9.82 -1.56
CA LEU A 27 8.43 9.25 -2.84
C LEU A 27 7.24 9.98 -3.46
N ILE A 28 6.31 10.50 -2.65
CA ILE A 28 5.11 11.20 -3.13
C ILE A 28 5.45 12.52 -3.84
N ASN A 29 6.55 13.17 -3.43
CA ASN A 29 7.01 14.44 -3.97
C ASN A 29 7.92 14.28 -5.21
N LYS A 30 8.23 13.06 -5.63
CA LYS A 30 9.06 12.81 -6.80
C LYS A 30 8.22 12.71 -8.07
N SER A 31 8.75 13.22 -9.18
CA SER A 31 8.19 12.91 -10.50
C SER A 31 8.25 11.39 -10.78
N LEU A 32 7.41 10.93 -11.70
CA LEU A 32 7.38 9.51 -12.08
C LEU A 32 8.78 9.02 -12.48
N ASN A 33 9.48 9.78 -13.35
CA ASN A 33 10.81 9.43 -13.84
C ASN A 33 11.86 9.36 -12.72
N GLU A 34 11.86 10.33 -11.77
CA GLU A 34 12.78 10.32 -10.63
C GLU A 34 12.52 9.12 -9.71
N ARG A 35 11.24 8.83 -9.48
CA ARG A 35 10.84 7.69 -8.65
C ARG A 35 11.22 6.37 -9.30
N ASP A 36 11.01 6.22 -10.62
CA ASP A 36 11.39 5.03 -11.36
C ASP A 36 12.90 4.80 -11.35
N TRP A 37 13.69 5.85 -11.55
CA TRP A 37 15.14 5.76 -11.51
C TRP A 37 15.67 5.37 -10.12
N MET A 38 15.10 5.86 -9.05
CA MET A 38 15.57 5.64 -7.68
C MET A 38 14.96 4.39 -7.05
N TRP A 39 13.63 4.44 -6.90
CA TRP A 39 12.88 3.48 -6.10
C TRP A 39 12.49 2.24 -6.90
N THR A 40 11.92 2.42 -8.10
CA THR A 40 11.47 1.29 -8.91
C THR A 40 12.62 0.40 -9.33
N THR A 41 13.77 0.98 -9.70
CA THR A 41 15.00 0.23 -9.97
C THR A 41 15.42 -0.59 -8.75
N PHE A 42 15.46 0.03 -7.57
CA PHE A 42 15.82 -0.66 -6.33
C PHE A 42 14.89 -1.84 -6.01
N ILE A 43 13.56 -1.65 -6.08
CA ILE A 43 12.62 -2.72 -5.75
C ILE A 43 12.55 -3.83 -6.81
N ASN A 44 13.00 -3.59 -8.02
CA ASN A 44 13.09 -4.61 -9.06
C ASN A 44 14.26 -5.57 -8.84
N ASP A 45 15.31 -5.12 -8.14
CA ASP A 45 16.48 -5.93 -7.78
C ASP A 45 16.24 -6.77 -6.51
N ILE A 46 15.10 -6.57 -5.84
CA ILE A 46 14.72 -7.36 -4.66
C ILE A 46 14.29 -8.76 -5.08
N ASP A 47 15.03 -9.76 -4.61
CA ASP A 47 14.72 -11.17 -4.84
C ASP A 47 13.79 -11.79 -3.78
N ALA A 48 13.45 -13.06 -3.99
CA ALA A 48 12.55 -13.80 -3.07
C ALA A 48 13.12 -13.97 -1.65
N SER A 49 14.43 -13.85 -1.45
CA SER A 49 15.08 -13.98 -0.14
C SER A 49 15.03 -12.68 0.65
N HIS A 50 14.71 -11.57 0.02
CA HIS A 50 14.65 -10.28 0.69
C HIS A 50 13.53 -10.24 1.74
N ARG A 51 13.84 -9.67 2.91
CA ARG A 51 12.94 -9.63 4.08
C ARG A 51 11.55 -9.06 3.78
N VAL A 52 11.44 -8.07 2.89
CA VAL A 52 10.15 -7.49 2.52
C VAL A 52 9.28 -8.49 1.76
N ILE A 53 9.88 -9.30 0.88
CA ILE A 53 9.16 -10.36 0.14
C ILE A 53 8.72 -11.48 1.10
N GLN A 54 9.59 -11.86 2.04
CA GLN A 54 9.25 -12.84 3.07
C GLN A 54 8.09 -12.33 3.95
N LEU A 55 8.12 -11.05 4.34
CA LEU A 55 7.04 -10.43 5.11
C LEU A 55 5.71 -10.39 4.35
N ILE A 56 5.73 -10.06 3.06
CA ILE A 56 4.56 -10.10 2.18
C ILE A 56 3.98 -11.52 2.12
N ASN A 57 4.84 -12.52 1.89
CA ASN A 57 4.42 -13.91 1.81
C ASN A 57 3.84 -14.41 3.12
N TYR A 58 4.40 -14.01 4.26
CA TYR A 58 3.87 -14.31 5.58
C TYR A 58 2.39 -13.91 5.71
N PHE A 59 2.02 -12.68 5.30
CA PHE A 59 0.62 -12.25 5.32
C PHE A 59 -0.23 -12.95 4.25
N ASN A 60 0.33 -13.24 3.10
CA ASN A 60 -0.38 -13.96 2.02
C ASN A 60 -0.75 -15.40 2.37
N GLU A 61 -0.03 -16.01 3.30
CA GLU A 61 -0.34 -17.33 3.87
C GLU A 61 -1.45 -17.28 4.93
N GLY A 62 -1.99 -16.10 5.21
CA GLY A 62 -3.05 -15.90 6.21
C GLY A 62 -2.54 -15.77 7.63
N ASN A 63 -1.25 -15.65 7.81
CA ASN A 63 -0.65 -15.45 9.13
C ASN A 63 -0.96 -14.04 9.66
N THR A 64 -1.02 -13.92 10.98
CA THR A 64 -1.20 -12.65 11.68
C THR A 64 -0.08 -12.45 12.68
N LEU A 65 0.44 -11.22 12.78
CA LEU A 65 1.40 -10.90 13.83
C LEU A 65 0.64 -10.54 15.11
N SER A 66 0.80 -11.34 16.14
CA SER A 66 0.24 -11.06 17.47
C SER A 66 0.82 -9.74 18.00
N GLY A 67 -0.05 -8.81 18.40
CA GLY A 67 0.37 -7.51 18.93
C GLY A 67 0.67 -6.43 17.86
N LEU A 68 0.35 -6.67 16.60
CA LEU A 68 0.43 -5.64 15.58
C LEU A 68 -0.64 -4.56 15.85
N SER A 69 -0.20 -3.35 16.18
CA SER A 69 -1.11 -2.23 16.38
C SER A 69 -1.68 -1.73 15.05
N THR A 70 -2.78 -0.98 15.13
CA THR A 70 -3.37 -0.32 13.96
C THR A 70 -2.36 0.58 13.24
N ASP A 71 -1.53 1.30 13.99
CA ASP A 71 -0.50 2.18 13.44
C ASP A 71 0.61 1.40 12.73
N ASN A 72 1.09 0.28 13.32
CA ASN A 72 2.05 -0.59 12.63
C ASN A 72 1.45 -1.18 11.35
N THR A 73 0.17 -1.57 11.38
CA THR A 73 -0.55 -2.05 10.20
C THR A 73 -0.61 -0.99 9.12
N PHE A 74 -0.86 0.26 9.50
CA PHE A 74 -0.90 1.36 8.53
C PHE A 74 0.47 1.63 7.89
N LEU A 75 1.55 1.58 8.67
CA LEU A 75 2.92 1.68 8.13
C LEU A 75 3.24 0.54 7.15
N LEU A 76 2.82 -0.69 7.44
CA LEU A 76 2.94 -1.82 6.50
C LEU A 76 2.17 -1.58 5.20
N LEU A 77 0.95 -1.08 5.31
CA LEU A 77 0.11 -0.75 4.15
C LEU A 77 0.76 0.31 3.26
N ILE A 78 1.37 1.36 3.85
CA ILE A 78 2.12 2.37 3.12
C ILE A 78 3.31 1.74 2.38
N LEU A 79 4.11 0.93 3.08
CA LEU A 79 5.26 0.24 2.47
C LEU A 79 4.83 -0.64 1.30
N PHE A 80 3.84 -1.51 1.52
CA PHE A 80 3.37 -2.44 0.48
C PHE A 80 2.73 -1.72 -0.70
N THR A 81 2.09 -0.57 -0.48
CA THR A 81 1.56 0.27 -1.56
C THR A 81 2.68 0.81 -2.44
N TRP A 82 3.80 1.24 -1.87
CA TRP A 82 4.94 1.66 -2.67
C TRP A 82 5.58 0.52 -3.48
N LEU A 83 5.41 -0.74 -3.10
CA LEU A 83 5.85 -1.87 -3.91
C LEU A 83 4.98 -2.11 -5.16
N LEU A 84 3.79 -1.50 -5.23
CA LEU A 84 2.94 -1.56 -6.42
C LEU A 84 3.54 -0.82 -7.62
N THR A 85 4.52 0.05 -7.40
CA THR A 85 5.29 0.73 -8.46
C THR A 85 6.30 -0.19 -9.16
N SER A 86 6.60 -1.38 -8.63
CA SER A 86 7.53 -2.34 -9.24
C SER A 86 7.12 -2.68 -10.68
N SER A 87 8.07 -2.77 -11.60
CA SER A 87 7.85 -3.29 -12.95
C SER A 87 7.63 -4.80 -12.94
N ASN A 88 8.07 -5.51 -11.89
CA ASN A 88 7.88 -6.94 -11.73
C ASN A 88 6.41 -7.24 -11.35
N ARG A 89 5.70 -7.91 -12.26
CA ARG A 89 4.29 -8.28 -12.02
C ARG A 89 4.10 -9.12 -10.76
N TYR A 90 4.99 -10.09 -10.54
CA TYR A 90 4.93 -10.96 -9.36
C TYR A 90 4.95 -10.15 -8.06
N THR A 91 5.90 -9.21 -7.92
CA THR A 91 6.01 -8.33 -6.75
C THR A 91 4.73 -7.52 -6.53
N ARG A 92 4.18 -6.92 -7.60
CA ARG A 92 2.92 -6.17 -7.50
C ARG A 92 1.74 -7.04 -7.07
N ASP A 93 1.64 -8.25 -7.62
CA ASP A 93 0.51 -9.14 -7.35
C ASP A 93 0.55 -9.67 -5.91
N ILE A 94 1.73 -10.08 -5.41
CA ILE A 94 1.86 -10.52 -4.01
C ILE A 94 1.66 -9.35 -3.03
N ALA A 95 2.15 -8.14 -3.34
CA ALA A 95 1.92 -6.95 -2.52
C ALA A 95 0.44 -6.58 -2.47
N SER A 96 -0.26 -6.57 -3.61
CA SER A 96 -1.71 -6.33 -3.66
C SER A 96 -2.48 -7.32 -2.80
N LYS A 97 -2.13 -8.60 -2.86
CA LYS A 97 -2.76 -9.65 -2.04
C LYS A 97 -2.52 -9.42 -0.55
N ALA A 98 -1.28 -9.11 -0.15
CA ALA A 98 -0.94 -8.83 1.25
C ALA A 98 -1.68 -7.59 1.81
N ILE A 99 -1.82 -6.54 1.01
CA ILE A 99 -2.61 -5.36 1.39
C ILE A 99 -4.07 -5.76 1.64
N ILE A 100 -4.68 -6.58 0.76
CA ILE A 100 -6.04 -7.08 0.94
C ILE A 100 -6.15 -7.92 2.23
N GLU A 101 -5.19 -8.80 2.50
CA GLU A 101 -5.18 -9.63 3.70
C GLU A 101 -5.08 -8.80 4.99
N LEU A 102 -4.29 -7.72 5.00
CA LEU A 102 -4.23 -6.78 6.11
C LEU A 102 -5.53 -5.98 6.29
N LEU A 103 -6.11 -5.50 5.19
CA LEU A 103 -7.30 -4.66 5.21
C LEU A 103 -8.58 -5.44 5.55
N LYS A 104 -8.67 -6.74 5.24
CA LYS A 104 -9.88 -7.53 5.56
C LYS A 104 -10.22 -7.54 7.05
N SER A 105 -9.21 -7.46 7.92
CA SER A 105 -9.35 -7.40 9.38
C SER A 105 -9.19 -5.99 9.96
N ASN A 106 -8.74 -5.03 9.16
CA ASN A 106 -8.51 -3.63 9.53
C ASN A 106 -9.17 -2.71 8.50
N PHE A 107 -10.43 -2.97 8.18
CA PHE A 107 -11.13 -2.30 7.07
C PHE A 107 -11.24 -0.79 7.24
N GLN A 108 -11.25 -0.30 8.49
CA GLN A 108 -11.20 1.13 8.83
C GLN A 108 -9.98 1.86 8.26
N LEU A 109 -8.90 1.13 7.91
CA LEU A 109 -7.69 1.70 7.29
C LEU A 109 -7.79 1.84 5.76
N CYS A 110 -8.84 1.30 5.14
CA CYS A 110 -8.99 1.31 3.68
C CYS A 110 -9.11 2.73 3.13
N LEU A 111 -10.02 3.53 3.66
CA LEU A 111 -10.20 4.93 3.25
C LEU A 111 -8.98 5.80 3.56
N PRO A 112 -8.39 5.77 4.77
CA PRO A 112 -7.13 6.48 5.05
C PRO A 112 -6.00 6.14 4.09
N LEU A 113 -5.89 4.86 3.66
CA LEU A 113 -4.87 4.45 2.69
C LEU A 113 -5.09 5.08 1.31
N LEU A 114 -6.33 5.09 0.80
CA LEU A 114 -6.66 5.74 -0.47
C LEU A 114 -6.37 7.24 -0.41
N GLN A 115 -6.78 7.92 0.67
CA GLN A 115 -6.52 9.35 0.87
C GLN A 115 -5.03 9.66 0.95
N LYS A 116 -4.25 8.79 1.59
CA LYS A 116 -2.78 8.94 1.70
C LYS A 116 -2.10 8.98 0.33
N PHE A 117 -2.60 8.22 -0.63
CA PHE A 117 -2.06 8.13 -1.97
C PHE A 117 -2.84 8.93 -3.02
N GLU A 118 -3.79 9.78 -2.61
CA GLU A 118 -4.63 10.54 -3.53
C GLU A 118 -3.83 11.45 -4.48
N SER A 119 -2.72 12.00 -4.01
CA SER A 119 -1.84 12.86 -4.81
C SER A 119 -0.71 12.13 -5.54
N VAL A 120 -0.71 10.78 -5.51
CA VAL A 120 0.32 10.03 -6.24
C VAL A 120 0.19 10.29 -7.75
N ASN A 121 1.29 10.72 -8.36
CA ASN A 121 1.37 10.97 -9.79
C ASN A 121 1.62 9.69 -10.60
N ASP A 122 0.93 8.61 -10.26
CA ASP A 122 1.07 7.30 -10.88
C ASP A 122 -0.33 6.67 -11.05
N PRO A 123 -0.94 6.80 -12.24
CA PRO A 123 -2.28 6.27 -12.50
C PRO A 123 -2.39 4.76 -12.25
N TYR A 124 -1.30 4.03 -12.46
CA TYR A 124 -1.28 2.58 -12.27
C TYR A 124 -1.38 2.18 -10.79
N VAL A 125 -0.62 2.86 -9.91
CA VAL A 125 -0.71 2.66 -8.46
C VAL A 125 -2.11 3.00 -7.97
N PHE A 126 -2.66 4.10 -8.47
CA PHE A 126 -4.00 4.54 -8.13
C PHE A 126 -5.06 3.50 -8.51
N GLN A 127 -5.05 3.00 -9.75
CA GLN A 127 -5.95 1.93 -10.20
C GLN A 127 -5.83 0.67 -9.34
N ARG A 128 -4.60 0.26 -9.01
CA ARG A 128 -4.39 -0.92 -8.19
C ARG A 128 -4.92 -0.75 -6.77
N LEU A 129 -4.78 0.43 -6.18
CA LEU A 129 -5.32 0.71 -4.86
C LEU A 129 -6.86 0.61 -4.82
N TYR A 130 -7.56 1.08 -5.85
CA TYR A 130 -9.00 0.87 -5.94
C TYR A 130 -9.37 -0.61 -6.09
N GLY A 131 -8.59 -1.37 -6.86
CA GLY A 131 -8.75 -2.82 -6.96
C GLY A 131 -8.53 -3.53 -5.63
N VAL A 132 -7.53 -3.09 -4.86
CA VAL A 132 -7.25 -3.59 -3.50
C VAL A 132 -8.38 -3.23 -2.54
N ALA A 133 -8.90 -1.99 -2.59
CA ALA A 133 -10.04 -1.57 -1.77
C ALA A 133 -11.28 -2.42 -2.07
N PHE A 134 -11.58 -2.67 -3.34
CA PHE A 134 -12.64 -3.59 -3.74
C PHE A 134 -12.42 -5.01 -3.20
N GLY A 135 -11.21 -5.55 -3.33
CA GLY A 135 -10.85 -6.86 -2.79
C GLY A 135 -11.03 -6.94 -1.27
N ALA A 136 -10.67 -5.89 -0.54
CA ALA A 136 -10.90 -5.78 0.90
C ALA A 136 -12.40 -5.73 1.25
N CYS A 137 -13.21 -5.00 0.46
CA CYS A 137 -14.65 -4.97 0.63
C CYS A 137 -15.29 -6.36 0.52
N VAL A 138 -14.83 -7.16 -0.45
CA VAL A 138 -15.35 -8.52 -0.67
C VAL A 138 -14.91 -9.50 0.42
N LYS A 139 -13.67 -9.37 0.89
CA LYS A 139 -13.04 -10.30 1.84
C LYS A 139 -13.16 -9.92 3.31
N ARG A 140 -13.74 -8.75 3.64
CA ARG A 140 -13.83 -8.28 5.02
C ARG A 140 -14.48 -9.32 5.95
N THR A 141 -13.91 -9.47 7.14
CA THR A 141 -14.35 -10.47 8.13
C THR A 141 -15.49 -9.98 9.03
N PHE A 142 -15.66 -8.64 9.12
CA PHE A 142 -16.66 -8.01 10.00
C PHE A 142 -17.54 -7.03 9.21
N VAL A 143 -18.67 -6.67 9.79
CA VAL A 143 -19.56 -5.63 9.25
C VAL A 143 -19.03 -4.27 9.71
N TYR A 144 -18.39 -3.56 8.79
CA TYR A 144 -17.88 -2.20 8.99
C TYR A 144 -18.80 -1.21 8.27
N GLU A 145 -20.05 -1.08 8.72
CA GLU A 145 -21.09 -0.37 7.97
C GLU A 145 -20.72 1.10 7.70
N ASN A 146 -20.26 1.83 8.72
CA ASN A 146 -19.87 3.23 8.56
C ASN A 146 -18.62 3.40 7.70
N ASP A 147 -17.61 2.56 7.91
CA ASP A 147 -16.37 2.63 7.13
C ASP A 147 -16.62 2.29 5.66
N TYR A 148 -17.49 1.29 5.41
CA TYR A 148 -17.91 0.93 4.05
C TYR A 148 -18.67 2.07 3.37
N LYS A 149 -19.60 2.71 4.07
CA LYS A 149 -20.34 3.85 3.55
C LYS A 149 -19.42 5.02 3.20
N ASN A 150 -18.52 5.38 4.11
CA ASN A 150 -17.58 6.46 3.92
C ASN A 150 -16.63 6.17 2.72
N LEU A 151 -16.17 4.93 2.60
CA LEU A 151 -15.36 4.49 1.46
C LEU A 151 -16.14 4.58 0.14
N ALA A 152 -17.39 4.11 0.12
CA ALA A 152 -18.24 4.14 -1.06
C ALA A 152 -18.53 5.58 -1.50
N GLU A 153 -18.82 6.48 -0.57
CA GLU A 153 -19.03 7.90 -0.85
C GLU A 153 -17.77 8.57 -1.41
N TYR A 154 -16.60 8.26 -0.83
CA TYR A 154 -15.32 8.76 -1.31
C TYR A 154 -15.04 8.30 -2.75
N VAL A 155 -15.18 6.99 -3.02
CA VAL A 155 -14.98 6.41 -4.35
C VAL A 155 -15.96 7.02 -5.36
N TYR A 156 -17.24 7.16 -4.99
CA TYR A 156 -18.24 7.76 -5.85
C TYR A 156 -17.87 9.20 -6.24
N LYS A 157 -17.48 10.03 -5.26
CA LYS A 157 -17.12 11.43 -5.49
C LYS A 157 -15.87 11.57 -6.37
N ASN A 158 -14.86 10.74 -6.13
CA ASN A 158 -13.56 10.90 -6.79
C ASN A 158 -13.46 10.21 -8.16
N ILE A 159 -14.32 9.21 -8.44
CA ILE A 159 -14.27 8.48 -9.72
C ILE A 159 -15.50 8.75 -10.58
N PHE A 160 -16.70 8.59 -10.01
CA PHE A 160 -17.93 8.60 -10.80
C PHE A 160 -18.56 9.98 -10.93
N PHE A 161 -18.31 10.88 -10.01
CA PHE A 161 -18.88 12.23 -10.04
C PHE A 161 -18.04 13.22 -10.84
N GLN A 162 -16.85 12.85 -11.25
CA GLN A 162 -16.01 13.68 -12.12
C GLN A 162 -16.52 13.62 -13.56
N LYS A 163 -16.54 14.79 -14.25
CA LYS A 163 -17.00 14.90 -15.65
C LYS A 163 -16.06 14.22 -16.65
N GLU A 164 -14.83 13.94 -16.26
CA GLU A 164 -13.83 13.28 -17.09
C GLU A 164 -13.57 11.89 -16.49
N VAL A 165 -13.96 10.86 -17.23
CA VAL A 165 -13.59 9.49 -16.93
C VAL A 165 -12.19 9.29 -17.51
N TYR A 166 -11.21 9.00 -16.67
CA TYR A 166 -9.89 8.60 -17.15
C TYR A 166 -10.02 7.33 -18.02
N PRO A 167 -9.40 7.34 -19.21
CA PRO A 167 -9.47 6.21 -20.13
C PRO A 167 -8.84 4.94 -19.57
#